data_344af3a78b95da324734fe664043195f
#
_entry.id   344af3a78b95da324734fe664043195f
#
_cell.length_a   1.000
_cell.length_b   1.000
_cell.length_c   1.000
_cell.angle_alpha   90.00
_cell.angle_beta   90.00
_cell.angle_gamma   90.00
#
_symmetry.space_group_name_H-M   'P 1'
#
loop_
_entity.id
_entity.type
_entity.pdbx_description
1 polymer ?
#
loop_
_entity_poly.entity_id
_entity_poly.type
_entity_poly.pdbx_seq_one_letter_code
_entity_poly.pdbx_strand_id
1 'polypeptide(L)'
;MCNLYRILSIVFFIVFFILPISATSVLEVTEDDFVVGDKNAPVTIIEYASLSCSHCANFHNNTLNDLIKEYVDTGKARIVFRDFPFNYPALLGSMVLRCIPEDVRYDYMNALFQLQPKWVVRENAKSTQEL
;
A
#
# COMPACT_ATOMS: atom_id res chain seq x y z
N MET A 1 -43.24 12.14 35.11
CA MET A 1 -42.90 12.08 33.67
C MET A 1 -41.52 12.67 33.35
N CYS A 2 -41.06 13.71 34.03
CA CYS A 2 -39.77 14.35 33.75
C CYS A 2 -38.51 13.48 34.01
N ASN A 3 -38.55 12.58 34.99
CA ASN A 3 -37.39 11.71 35.32
C ASN A 3 -37.17 10.58 34.28
N LEU A 4 -38.21 10.10 33.61
CA LEU A 4 -38.08 9.03 32.61
C LEU A 4 -37.32 9.51 31.37
N TYR A 5 -37.59 10.72 30.89
CA TYR A 5 -36.89 11.32 29.78
C TYR A 5 -35.40 11.59 30.05
N ARG A 6 -35.07 11.98 31.30
CA ARG A 6 -33.68 12.17 31.73
C ARG A 6 -32.91 10.85 31.77
N ILE A 7 -33.54 9.79 32.25
CA ILE A 7 -32.91 8.45 32.29
C ILE A 7 -32.74 7.91 30.84
N LEU A 8 -33.75 8.04 30.01
CA LEU A 8 -33.67 7.64 28.57
C LEU A 8 -32.57 8.41 27.80
N SER A 9 -32.45 9.72 28.05
CA SER A 9 -31.41 10.55 27.42
C SER A 9 -30.01 10.15 27.89
N ILE A 10 -29.80 9.85 29.17
CA ILE A 10 -28.51 9.38 29.71
C ILE A 10 -28.15 8.01 29.14
N VAL A 11 -29.11 7.08 29.07
CA VAL A 11 -28.89 5.74 28.51
C VAL A 11 -28.58 5.84 27.03
N PHE A 12 -29.27 6.69 26.26
CA PHE A 12 -28.98 6.93 24.84
C PHE A 12 -27.57 7.49 24.65
N PHE A 13 -27.14 8.45 25.46
CA PHE A 13 -25.80 9.02 25.41
C PHE A 13 -24.71 7.98 25.74
N ILE A 14 -24.93 7.14 26.74
CA ILE A 14 -24.00 6.08 27.17
C ILE A 14 -23.87 5.03 26.05
N VAL A 15 -24.98 4.59 25.43
CA VAL A 15 -24.98 3.60 24.35
C VAL A 15 -24.25 4.13 23.12
N PHE A 16 -24.36 5.41 22.81
CA PHE A 16 -23.69 6.03 21.66
C PHE A 16 -22.16 6.14 21.85
N PHE A 17 -21.67 6.20 23.09
CA PHE A 17 -20.22 6.27 23.38
C PHE A 17 -19.53 4.90 23.54
N ILE A 18 -20.26 3.78 23.52
CA ILE A 18 -19.69 2.43 23.68
C ILE A 18 -19.42 1.75 22.31
N LEU A 19 -19.64 2.42 21.20
CA LEU A 19 -19.27 1.86 19.90
C LEU A 19 -17.75 1.65 19.85
N PRO A 20 -17.27 0.41 19.69
CA PRO A 20 -15.84 0.16 19.61
C PRO A 20 -15.28 0.86 18.35
N ILE A 21 -14.38 1.80 18.54
CA ILE A 21 -13.57 2.33 17.45
C ILE A 21 -12.56 1.24 17.13
N SER A 22 -12.84 0.45 16.08
CA SER A 22 -11.86 -0.49 15.55
C SER A 22 -10.73 0.31 14.88
N ALA A 23 -9.61 0.45 15.57
CA ALA A 23 -8.40 0.97 14.94
C ALA A 23 -7.83 -0.11 14.02
N THR A 24 -7.91 0.11 12.70
CA THR A 24 -7.27 -0.77 11.71
C THR A 24 -5.76 -0.66 11.86
N SER A 25 -5.09 -1.79 12.11
CA SER A 25 -3.63 -1.81 12.19
C SER A 25 -3.02 -1.56 10.81
N VAL A 26 -1.96 -0.76 10.72
CA VAL A 26 -1.19 -0.55 9.48
C VAL A 26 -0.57 -1.84 8.94
N LEU A 27 -0.51 -2.90 9.74
CA LEU A 27 -0.03 -4.23 9.36
C LEU A 27 -1.15 -5.15 8.87
N GLU A 28 -2.40 -4.74 9.01
CA GLU A 28 -3.54 -5.51 8.52
C GLU A 28 -3.63 -5.42 7.00
N VAL A 29 -3.75 -6.59 6.36
CA VAL A 29 -3.95 -6.68 4.90
C VAL A 29 -5.43 -6.47 4.60
N THR A 30 -5.71 -5.52 3.73
CA THR A 30 -7.06 -5.12 3.32
C THR A 30 -7.39 -5.64 1.92
N GLU A 31 -8.65 -5.55 1.52
CA GLU A 31 -9.09 -5.91 0.17
C GLU A 31 -8.52 -4.97 -0.91
N ASP A 32 -8.14 -3.76 -0.55
CA ASP A 32 -7.54 -2.78 -1.45
C ASP A 32 -6.03 -2.99 -1.66
N ASP A 33 -5.42 -3.88 -0.89
CA ASP A 33 -3.99 -4.16 -1.01
C ASP A 33 -3.69 -4.99 -2.26
N PHE A 34 -2.60 -4.64 -2.92
CA PHE A 34 -2.08 -5.44 -4.02
C PHE A 34 -1.20 -6.58 -3.46
N VAL A 35 -1.69 -7.81 -3.57
CA VAL A 35 -1.08 -9.00 -2.96
C VAL A 35 -0.58 -9.95 -4.03
N VAL A 36 0.67 -10.43 -3.88
CA VAL A 36 1.26 -11.49 -4.70
C VAL A 36 1.55 -12.70 -3.81
N GLY A 37 1.10 -13.87 -4.24
CA GLY A 37 1.22 -15.15 -3.51
C GLY A 37 -0.08 -15.62 -2.88
N ASP A 38 0.01 -16.72 -2.11
CA ASP A 38 -1.14 -17.32 -1.44
C ASP A 38 -1.64 -16.42 -0.31
N LYS A 39 -2.93 -16.07 -0.33
CA LYS A 39 -3.57 -15.25 0.71
C LYS A 39 -3.50 -15.87 2.11
N ASN A 40 -3.31 -17.19 2.20
CA ASN A 40 -3.17 -17.93 3.44
C ASN A 40 -1.73 -18.21 3.84
N ALA A 41 -0.73 -17.67 3.12
CA ALA A 41 0.68 -17.85 3.47
C ALA A 41 0.96 -17.39 4.90
N PRO A 42 1.76 -18.17 5.68
CA PRO A 42 1.98 -17.89 7.11
C PRO A 42 2.77 -16.60 7.36
N VAL A 43 3.55 -16.13 6.38
CA VAL A 43 4.32 -14.90 6.48
C VAL A 43 3.78 -13.86 5.51
N THR A 44 3.55 -12.65 6.01
CA THR A 44 3.19 -11.50 5.18
C THR A 44 4.36 -10.49 5.19
N ILE A 45 4.85 -10.18 4.00
CA ILE A 45 5.87 -9.16 3.77
C ILE A 45 5.14 -7.94 3.20
N ILE A 46 5.18 -6.81 3.89
CA ILE A 46 4.58 -5.56 3.42
C ILE A 46 5.70 -4.65 2.92
N GLU A 47 5.67 -4.34 1.64
CA GLU A 47 6.60 -3.39 1.03
C GLU A 47 5.90 -2.05 0.82
N TYR A 48 6.42 -1.00 1.44
CA TYR A 48 6.07 0.39 1.14
C TYR A 48 7.06 0.93 0.13
N ALA A 49 6.66 0.99 -1.14
CA ALA A 49 7.55 1.36 -2.24
C ALA A 49 7.12 2.63 -2.96
N SER A 50 8.10 3.39 -3.41
CA SER A 50 7.89 4.49 -4.35
C SER A 50 8.41 4.11 -5.73
N LEU A 51 7.56 4.24 -6.75
CA LEU A 51 7.92 3.91 -8.13
C LEU A 51 9.06 4.78 -8.70
N SER A 52 9.37 5.92 -8.08
CA SER A 52 10.50 6.79 -8.47
C SER A 52 11.77 6.57 -7.63
N CYS A 53 11.72 5.70 -6.61
CA CYS A 53 12.85 5.43 -5.74
C CYS A 53 13.84 4.47 -6.40
N SER A 54 15.09 4.89 -6.56
CA SER A 54 16.14 4.04 -7.17
C SER A 54 16.49 2.81 -6.33
N HIS A 55 16.38 2.90 -5.01
CA HIS A 55 16.60 1.75 -4.13
C HIS A 55 15.46 0.74 -4.23
N CYS A 56 14.21 1.18 -4.36
CA CYS A 56 13.08 0.30 -4.63
C CYS A 56 13.25 -0.40 -5.99
N ALA A 57 13.63 0.35 -7.05
CA ALA A 57 13.92 -0.24 -8.35
C ALA A 57 15.05 -1.28 -8.28
N ASN A 58 16.11 -0.99 -7.51
CA ASN A 58 17.20 -1.96 -7.31
C ASN A 58 16.71 -3.24 -6.61
N PHE A 59 15.87 -3.11 -5.58
CA PHE A 59 15.27 -4.26 -4.90
C PHE A 59 14.42 -5.09 -5.86
N HIS A 60 13.53 -4.46 -6.61
CA HIS A 60 12.67 -5.14 -7.59
C HIS A 60 13.47 -5.83 -8.69
N ASN A 61 14.51 -5.18 -9.23
CA ASN A 61 15.27 -5.71 -10.35
C ASN A 61 16.26 -6.82 -9.97
N ASN A 62 16.74 -6.84 -8.72
CA ASN A 62 17.85 -7.72 -8.33
C ASN A 62 17.54 -8.68 -7.17
N THR A 63 16.53 -8.41 -6.32
CA THR A 63 16.27 -9.20 -5.11
C THR A 63 14.89 -9.83 -5.10
N LEU A 64 13.87 -9.09 -5.53
CA LEU A 64 12.49 -9.50 -5.41
C LEU A 64 12.17 -10.80 -6.14
N ASN A 65 12.76 -11.02 -7.32
CA ASN A 65 12.54 -12.23 -8.09
C ASN A 65 12.99 -13.50 -7.35
N ASP A 66 14.14 -13.43 -6.68
CA ASP A 66 14.66 -14.56 -5.90
C ASP A 66 13.77 -14.79 -4.66
N LEU A 67 13.33 -13.70 -4.01
CA LEU A 67 12.41 -13.78 -2.88
C LEU A 67 11.06 -14.41 -3.27
N ILE A 68 10.52 -14.03 -4.42
CA ILE A 68 9.28 -14.63 -4.92
C ILE A 68 9.47 -16.11 -5.17
N LYS A 69 10.50 -16.49 -5.91
CA LYS A 69 10.77 -17.89 -6.25
C LYS A 69 11.00 -18.76 -5.02
N GLU A 70 11.71 -18.26 -4.00
CA GLU A 70 12.09 -19.05 -2.85
C GLU A 70 11.00 -19.13 -1.77
N TYR A 71 10.20 -18.06 -1.61
CA TYR A 71 9.26 -17.96 -0.50
C TYR A 71 7.80 -17.84 -0.96
N VAL A 72 7.52 -17.09 -2.03
CA VAL A 72 6.14 -16.84 -2.45
C VAL A 72 5.60 -18.00 -3.27
N ASP A 73 6.33 -18.44 -4.29
CA ASP A 73 5.94 -19.56 -5.16
C ASP A 73 5.86 -20.88 -4.37
N THR A 74 6.59 -20.98 -3.25
CA THR A 74 6.56 -22.13 -2.35
C THR A 74 5.47 -22.05 -1.27
N GLY A 75 4.67 -20.98 -1.26
CA GLY A 75 3.57 -20.77 -0.31
C GLY A 75 4.02 -20.42 1.12
N LYS A 76 5.32 -20.12 1.35
CA LYS A 76 5.86 -19.76 2.67
C LYS A 76 5.55 -18.31 3.03
N ALA A 77 5.45 -17.43 2.02
CA ALA A 77 5.17 -16.02 2.21
C ALA A 77 4.24 -15.49 1.13
N ARG A 78 3.61 -14.35 1.42
CA ARG A 78 2.97 -13.47 0.46
C ARG A 78 3.57 -12.08 0.56
N ILE A 79 3.53 -11.32 -0.53
CA ILE A 79 3.99 -9.93 -0.55
C ILE A 79 2.79 -9.02 -0.78
N VAL A 80 2.73 -7.95 0.00
CA VAL A 80 1.75 -6.87 -0.12
C VAL A 80 2.48 -5.62 -0.57
N PHE A 81 2.11 -5.08 -1.72
CA PHE A 81 2.68 -3.84 -2.24
C PHE A 81 1.80 -2.66 -1.87
N ARG A 82 2.39 -1.68 -1.17
CA ARG A 82 1.74 -0.43 -0.77
C ARG A 82 2.47 0.76 -1.35
N ASP A 83 1.73 1.62 -2.02
CA ASP A 83 2.29 2.83 -2.61
C ASP A 83 2.78 3.80 -1.53
N PHE A 84 4.02 4.28 -1.68
CA PHE A 84 4.61 5.34 -0.88
C PHE A 84 5.19 6.44 -1.78
N PRO A 85 4.34 7.17 -2.53
CA PRO A 85 4.79 8.18 -3.47
C PRO A 85 5.27 9.44 -2.73
N PHE A 86 6.56 9.74 -2.77
CA PHE A 86 7.14 10.92 -2.13
C PHE A 86 7.43 12.07 -3.11
N ASN A 87 7.06 11.93 -4.39
CA ASN A 87 7.16 12.97 -5.40
C ASN A 87 6.09 12.79 -6.49
N TYR A 88 5.94 13.81 -7.33
CA TYR A 88 4.90 13.84 -8.35
C TYR A 88 5.01 12.70 -9.39
N PRO A 89 6.19 12.37 -9.97
CA PRO A 89 6.30 11.22 -10.87
C PRO A 89 5.86 9.90 -10.22
N ALA A 90 6.24 9.65 -8.96
CA ALA A 90 5.81 8.46 -8.23
C ALA A 90 4.29 8.43 -8.05
N LEU A 91 3.69 9.55 -7.68
CA LEU A 91 2.24 9.65 -7.52
C LEU A 91 1.51 9.32 -8.82
N LEU A 92 1.94 9.88 -9.95
CA LEU A 92 1.35 9.58 -11.25
C LEU A 92 1.52 8.10 -11.62
N GLY A 93 2.69 7.52 -11.40
CA GLY A 93 2.95 6.10 -11.63
C GLY A 93 2.04 5.20 -10.80
N SER A 94 1.86 5.52 -9.51
CA SER A 94 0.96 4.79 -8.61
C SER A 94 -0.51 4.90 -9.06
N MET A 95 -0.95 6.08 -9.46
CA MET A 95 -2.31 6.26 -9.99
C MET A 95 -2.57 5.41 -11.23
N VAL A 96 -1.62 5.40 -12.17
CA VAL A 96 -1.72 4.55 -13.37
C VAL A 96 -1.74 3.08 -12.99
N LEU A 97 -0.83 2.65 -12.10
CA LEU A 97 -0.75 1.26 -11.66
C LEU A 97 -2.07 0.77 -11.03
N ARG A 98 -2.76 1.62 -10.28
CA ARG A 98 -4.08 1.29 -9.69
C ARG A 98 -5.19 1.11 -10.73
N CYS A 99 -5.05 1.67 -11.94
CA CYS A 99 -5.98 1.49 -13.04
C CYS A 99 -5.70 0.23 -13.87
N ILE A 100 -4.55 -0.43 -13.66
CA ILE A 100 -4.18 -1.66 -14.38
C ILE A 100 -4.95 -2.85 -13.80
N PRO A 101 -5.51 -3.75 -14.64
CA PRO A 101 -6.14 -4.98 -14.18
C PRO A 101 -5.22 -5.80 -13.27
N GLU A 102 -5.80 -6.46 -12.27
CA GLU A 102 -5.05 -7.14 -11.22
C GLU A 102 -4.14 -8.27 -11.75
N ASP A 103 -4.60 -8.99 -12.75
CA ASP A 103 -3.92 -10.12 -13.39
C ASP A 103 -2.61 -9.74 -14.11
N VAL A 104 -2.47 -8.48 -14.54
CA VAL A 104 -1.25 -7.98 -15.22
C VAL A 104 -0.55 -6.86 -14.44
N ARG A 105 -1.09 -6.48 -13.27
CA ARG A 105 -0.56 -5.36 -12.46
C ARG A 105 0.86 -5.58 -11.99
N TYR A 106 1.20 -6.82 -11.60
CA TYR A 106 2.55 -7.16 -11.16
C TYR A 106 3.58 -6.95 -12.29
N ASP A 107 3.30 -7.43 -13.49
CA ASP A 107 4.20 -7.29 -14.63
C ASP A 107 4.36 -5.82 -15.03
N TYR A 108 3.26 -5.05 -14.95
CA TYR A 108 3.30 -3.62 -15.24
C TYR A 108 4.14 -2.86 -14.20
N MET A 109 4.00 -3.17 -12.92
CA MET A 109 4.80 -2.60 -11.84
C MET A 109 6.29 -2.89 -12.05
N ASN A 110 6.64 -4.14 -12.38
CA ASN A 110 8.01 -4.52 -12.69
C ASN A 110 8.57 -3.76 -13.90
N ALA A 111 7.77 -3.59 -14.94
CA ALA A 111 8.17 -2.79 -16.10
C ALA A 111 8.42 -1.32 -15.73
N LEU A 112 7.62 -0.74 -14.84
CA LEU A 112 7.84 0.63 -14.33
C LEU A 112 9.17 0.73 -13.58
N PHE A 113 9.52 -0.24 -12.73
CA PHE A 113 10.80 -0.23 -12.03
C PHE A 113 11.99 -0.46 -12.97
N GLN A 114 11.88 -1.38 -13.93
CA GLN A 114 12.93 -1.63 -14.93
C GLN A 114 13.18 -0.40 -15.80
N LEU A 115 12.12 0.27 -16.20
CA LEU A 115 12.18 1.44 -17.06
C LEU A 115 12.28 2.78 -16.31
N GLN A 116 12.43 2.73 -14.97
CA GLN A 116 12.44 3.93 -14.11
C GLN A 116 13.34 5.05 -14.65
N PRO A 117 14.59 4.82 -15.15
CA PRO A 117 15.42 5.90 -15.67
C PRO A 117 14.85 6.60 -16.91
N LYS A 118 13.88 6.00 -17.60
CA LYS A 118 13.29 6.55 -18.81
C LYS A 118 12.09 7.45 -18.56
N TRP A 119 11.37 7.24 -17.45
CA TRP A 119 10.15 7.98 -17.16
C TRP A 119 10.23 8.87 -15.91
N VAL A 120 11.15 8.56 -14.98
CA VAL A 120 11.38 9.44 -13.82
C VAL A 120 12.29 10.58 -14.25
N VAL A 121 11.70 11.68 -14.64
CA VAL A 121 12.45 12.93 -14.87
C VAL A 121 12.84 13.47 -13.51
N ARG A 122 14.13 13.47 -13.21
CA ARG A 122 14.68 14.18 -12.06
C ARG A 122 14.68 15.67 -12.41
N GLU A 123 13.72 16.41 -11.91
CA GLU A 123 13.84 17.87 -11.88
C GLU A 123 15.13 18.20 -11.13
N ASN A 124 16.02 18.94 -11.81
CA ASN A 124 17.23 19.43 -11.16
C ASN A 124 16.81 20.19 -9.90
N ALA A 125 17.51 19.97 -8.78
CA ALA A 125 17.20 20.48 -7.45
C ALA A 125 17.08 22.03 -7.34
N LYS A 126 17.22 22.74 -8.45
CA LYS A 126 17.02 24.19 -8.57
C LYS A 126 15.56 24.62 -8.72
N SER A 127 14.66 23.75 -9.18
CA SER A 127 13.25 24.12 -9.39
C SER A 127 12.38 23.98 -8.14
N THR A 128 12.85 23.30 -7.09
CA THR A 128 12.11 23.11 -5.83
C THR A 128 12.32 24.25 -4.82
N GLN A 129 13.17 25.23 -5.12
CA GLN A 129 13.46 26.35 -4.21
C GLN A 129 12.69 27.64 -4.57
N GLU A 130 11.90 27.65 -5.64
CA GLU A 130 11.12 28.83 -6.11
C GLU A 130 9.60 28.64 -6.03
N LEU A 131 9.11 27.76 -5.17
CA LEU A 131 7.72 27.69 -4.73
C LEU A 131 7.68 27.89 -3.21
#